data_04e22eee15c2aa91698e7d9f34270bbb
#
_entry.id   04e22eee15c2aa91698e7d9f34270bbb
#
_cell.length_a   1.000
_cell.length_b   1.000
_cell.length_c   1.000
_cell.angle_alpha   90.00
_cell.angle_beta   90.00
_cell.angle_gamma   90.00
#
_symmetry.space_group_name_H-M   'P 1'
#
loop_
_entity.id
_entity.type
_entity.pdbx_description
1 polymer ?
#
loop_
_entity_poly.entity_id
_entity_poly.type
_entity_poly.pdbx_seq_one_letter_code
_entity_poly.pdbx_strand_id
1 'polypeptide(L)'
;MTEQLMTMTRIGILLTRVAQTLTVALCAATVTASAAGSGADWPAFGGDPGGSQHSPLAQINKGNVKQLKLAWQHRSGDFIDAPSPKGSLLQVTPLHANGTLYFCTPLNRVFALDPASGKERWVFDPHRPDPRTDRAALSPPLVMASRCRGVAYWQEDNAGNDKGPCRKRIFKNGESSRVYALDADTGILCADFGAAKGHPGWASHADYENHGEGLMASSTSPPVVLGDLVIAAMSVNDGIANAKDGIVRAFDVRSGELRWEFNPIPPEYRNVSGAANVWSTISVDPQRNLVFLPTTSPSTDYYGGGRRFDIPLANAIVALDGATGRVVWSRQVVRHDLFDYDLVGHPVLVDIRRGGKTVPAALLQTKMGWLFGFDRSTGDPLWPIVERVVPKSDVPGEMAAATQPVPEGMAPFARQELRREDLFGLTPLDRYACQKKFDELRYEGMYTPPSIRGSILFPSALGGGNWGGAAYDPASNLLLVKAENLATVIKVVAKKDAREDQAPPKDYLTRSLVGTPYRMEGELFQSPLGIPCTPTPWGTLTALDL
;
A
#
# COMPACT_ATOMS: atom_id res chain seq x y z
N MET A 1 74.50 -34.77 10.06
CA MET A 1 73.93 -33.57 10.75
C MET A 1 72.97 -32.77 9.85
N THR A 2 72.81 -33.12 8.57
CA THR A 2 71.99 -32.36 7.63
C THR A 2 70.59 -32.96 7.37
N GLU A 3 70.33 -34.21 7.67
CA GLU A 3 69.03 -34.86 7.45
C GLU A 3 68.03 -34.66 8.61
N GLN A 4 68.48 -34.45 9.83
CA GLN A 4 67.59 -34.21 10.96
C GLN A 4 66.98 -32.79 10.99
N LEU A 5 67.64 -31.83 10.36
CA LEU A 5 67.11 -30.42 10.27
C LEU A 5 65.99 -30.30 9.22
N MET A 6 65.98 -31.11 8.18
CA MET A 6 64.91 -31.06 7.14
C MET A 6 63.58 -31.70 7.62
N THR A 7 63.64 -32.65 8.52
CA THR A 7 62.43 -33.34 9.04
C THR A 7 61.68 -32.47 10.05
N MET A 8 62.37 -31.67 10.90
CA MET A 8 61.71 -30.73 11.83
C MET A 8 61.07 -29.55 11.12
N THR A 9 61.61 -29.06 10.01
CA THR A 9 61.05 -27.93 9.27
C THR A 9 59.76 -28.35 8.49
N ARG A 10 59.66 -29.60 8.06
CA ARG A 10 58.42 -30.11 7.41
C ARG A 10 57.28 -30.37 8.37
N ILE A 11 57.54 -30.77 9.63
CA ILE A 11 56.53 -30.97 10.65
C ILE A 11 56.01 -29.63 11.17
N GLY A 12 56.82 -28.57 11.29
CA GLY A 12 56.43 -27.24 11.66
C GLY A 12 55.51 -26.56 10.66
N ILE A 13 55.73 -26.78 9.35
CA ILE A 13 54.89 -26.21 8.27
C ILE A 13 53.57 -26.95 8.14
N LEU A 14 53.50 -28.24 8.47
CA LEU A 14 52.24 -29.00 8.45
C LEU A 14 51.34 -28.63 9.63
N LEU A 15 51.86 -28.38 10.82
CA LEU A 15 51.09 -27.97 11.97
C LEU A 15 50.56 -26.55 11.85
N THR A 16 51.29 -25.62 11.22
CA THR A 16 50.80 -24.26 10.93
C THR A 16 49.70 -24.21 9.87
N ARG A 17 49.73 -25.09 8.90
CA ARG A 17 48.63 -25.17 7.87
C ARG A 17 47.36 -25.83 8.42
N VAL A 18 47.46 -26.78 9.35
CA VAL A 18 46.29 -27.39 10.01
C VAL A 18 45.64 -26.41 11.00
N ALA A 19 46.43 -25.60 11.72
CA ALA A 19 45.92 -24.58 12.61
C ALA A 19 45.22 -23.44 11.88
N GLN A 20 45.72 -23.02 10.69
CA GLN A 20 45.09 -21.99 9.87
C GLN A 20 43.80 -22.47 9.19
N THR A 21 43.69 -23.74 8.82
CA THR A 21 42.44 -24.30 8.24
C THR A 21 41.36 -24.52 9.30
N LEU A 22 41.70 -24.80 10.55
CA LEU A 22 40.70 -24.89 11.61
C LEU A 22 40.20 -23.51 12.10
N THR A 23 41.03 -22.47 12.04
CA THR A 23 40.62 -21.10 12.44
C THR A 23 39.71 -20.45 11.42
N VAL A 24 39.83 -20.76 10.10
CA VAL A 24 38.95 -20.26 9.06
C VAL A 24 37.61 -21.03 9.04
N ALA A 25 37.58 -22.29 9.47
CA ALA A 25 36.33 -23.06 9.56
C ALA A 25 35.46 -22.71 10.79
N LEU A 26 36.02 -22.09 11.82
CA LEU A 26 35.26 -21.71 13.04
C LEU A 26 34.69 -20.28 12.98
N CYS A 27 35.14 -19.42 12.05
CA CYS A 27 34.57 -18.07 11.86
C CYS A 27 33.41 -17.98 10.84
N ALA A 28 33.05 -19.11 10.19
CA ALA A 28 31.96 -19.13 9.20
C ALA A 28 30.62 -19.69 9.73
N ALA A 29 30.50 -19.91 11.05
CA ALA A 29 29.32 -20.54 11.62
C ALA A 29 28.60 -19.72 12.70
N THR A 30 28.82 -18.40 12.76
CA THR A 30 27.91 -17.51 13.49
C THR A 30 27.12 -16.65 12.49
N VAL A 31 26.36 -17.31 11.63
CA VAL A 31 25.13 -16.72 11.14
C VAL A 31 24.20 -16.72 12.34
N THR A 32 24.08 -15.59 12.99
CA THR A 32 23.01 -15.34 13.95
C THR A 32 21.71 -15.62 13.22
N ALA A 33 21.11 -16.77 13.49
CA ALA A 33 19.71 -16.98 13.21
C ALA A 33 18.99 -15.84 13.96
N SER A 34 18.57 -14.81 13.24
CA SER A 34 17.50 -13.94 13.69
C SER A 34 16.43 -14.87 14.22
N ALA A 35 16.02 -14.68 15.46
CA ALA A 35 14.93 -15.40 16.07
C ALA A 35 13.73 -15.22 15.12
N ALA A 36 13.49 -16.21 14.25
CA ALA A 36 12.23 -16.37 13.60
C ALA A 36 11.22 -16.43 14.73
N GLY A 37 10.37 -15.41 14.87
CA GLY A 37 9.26 -15.42 15.80
C GLY A 37 8.55 -16.75 15.66
N SER A 38 8.08 -17.32 16.76
CA SER A 38 7.31 -18.55 16.72
C SER A 38 6.27 -18.36 15.63
N GLY A 39 6.15 -19.25 14.64
CA GLY A 39 5.30 -19.08 13.45
C GLY A 39 3.82 -18.81 13.74
N ALA A 40 3.49 -18.44 14.96
CA ALA A 40 2.19 -18.04 15.46
C ALA A 40 1.94 -16.53 15.41
N ASP A 41 2.98 -15.69 15.26
CA ASP A 41 2.83 -14.24 15.23
C ASP A 41 2.47 -13.70 13.83
N TRP A 42 1.82 -12.52 13.82
CA TRP A 42 1.48 -11.74 12.63
C TRP A 42 1.92 -10.29 12.87
N PRO A 43 3.25 -10.03 12.92
CA PRO A 43 3.78 -8.76 13.44
C PRO A 43 3.73 -7.59 12.46
N ALA A 44 3.35 -7.82 11.21
CA ALA A 44 3.21 -6.80 10.17
C ALA A 44 1.86 -6.92 9.46
N PHE A 45 1.44 -5.89 8.74
CA PHE A 45 0.15 -5.85 8.01
C PHE A 45 -0.06 -7.09 7.12
N GLY A 46 0.96 -7.51 6.39
CA GLY A 46 0.92 -8.69 5.50
C GLY A 46 1.45 -9.97 6.14
N GLY A 47 1.50 -10.07 7.46
CA GLY A 47 2.07 -11.22 8.20
C GLY A 47 3.57 -11.10 8.41
N ASP A 48 4.28 -10.70 7.40
CA ASP A 48 5.72 -10.41 7.41
C ASP A 48 5.99 -9.02 6.79
N PRO A 49 7.21 -8.46 6.94
CA PRO A 49 7.57 -7.15 6.40
C PRO A 49 7.45 -7.05 4.87
N GLY A 50 7.58 -8.15 4.15
CA GLY A 50 7.44 -8.25 2.70
C GLY A 50 5.99 -8.37 2.22
N GLY A 51 5.05 -8.59 3.14
CA GLY A 51 3.63 -8.61 2.81
C GLY A 51 3.16 -9.88 2.09
N SER A 52 3.73 -11.05 2.41
CA SER A 52 3.36 -12.32 1.76
C SER A 52 1.92 -12.77 2.03
N GLN A 53 1.29 -12.27 3.10
CA GLN A 53 -0.02 -12.69 3.59
C GLN A 53 -0.13 -14.21 3.81
N HIS A 54 0.99 -14.84 4.16
CA HIS A 54 1.08 -16.26 4.42
C HIS A 54 1.31 -16.56 5.89
N SER A 55 0.58 -17.54 6.43
CA SER A 55 0.84 -18.11 7.76
C SER A 55 1.30 -19.56 7.62
N PRO A 56 2.41 -19.95 8.26
CA PRO A 56 2.86 -21.35 8.26
C PRO A 56 2.03 -22.25 9.18
N LEU A 57 1.06 -21.70 9.91
CA LEU A 57 0.19 -22.45 10.82
C LEU A 57 -0.70 -23.42 10.06
N ALA A 58 -0.74 -24.69 10.46
CA ALA A 58 -1.47 -25.77 9.81
C ALA A 58 -2.57 -26.42 10.67
N GLN A 59 -2.84 -25.87 11.85
CA GLN A 59 -3.87 -26.41 12.76
C GLN A 59 -5.27 -26.32 12.14
N ILE A 60 -5.56 -25.25 11.37
CA ILE A 60 -6.78 -25.12 10.59
C ILE A 60 -6.47 -25.59 9.17
N ASN A 61 -7.21 -26.58 8.68
CA ASN A 61 -7.00 -27.20 7.38
C ASN A 61 -8.31 -27.69 6.78
N LYS A 62 -8.26 -28.26 5.57
CA LYS A 62 -9.45 -28.75 4.84
C LYS A 62 -10.28 -29.77 5.62
N GLY A 63 -9.67 -30.54 6.53
CA GLY A 63 -10.34 -31.57 7.32
C GLY A 63 -11.16 -31.02 8.49
N ASN A 64 -10.80 -29.85 9.01
CA ASN A 64 -11.41 -29.32 10.24
C ASN A 64 -11.99 -27.90 10.11
N VAL A 65 -11.77 -27.19 9.02
CA VAL A 65 -12.27 -25.81 8.84
C VAL A 65 -13.79 -25.67 9.02
N LYS A 66 -14.57 -26.72 8.67
CA LYS A 66 -16.02 -26.75 8.85
C LYS A 66 -16.44 -26.90 10.33
N GLN A 67 -15.51 -27.24 11.22
CA GLN A 67 -15.74 -27.43 12.65
C GLN A 67 -15.43 -26.18 13.48
N LEU A 68 -14.95 -25.10 12.84
CA LEU A 68 -14.68 -23.83 13.50
C LEU A 68 -15.95 -23.31 14.18
N LYS A 69 -15.77 -22.81 15.41
CA LYS A 69 -16.82 -22.18 16.21
C LYS A 69 -16.36 -20.80 16.63
N LEU A 70 -17.31 -19.87 16.79
CA LEU A 70 -17.02 -18.55 17.35
C LEU A 70 -16.51 -18.71 18.77
N ALA A 71 -15.26 -18.29 19.01
CA ALA A 71 -14.66 -18.31 20.34
C ALA A 71 -15.06 -17.06 21.15
N TRP A 72 -14.98 -15.89 20.54
CA TRP A 72 -15.35 -14.60 21.12
C TRP A 72 -15.64 -13.56 20.04
N GLN A 73 -16.27 -12.47 20.42
CA GLN A 73 -16.54 -11.31 19.57
C GLN A 73 -16.24 -10.03 20.36
N HIS A 74 -15.49 -9.12 19.76
CA HIS A 74 -15.25 -7.78 20.29
C HIS A 74 -16.07 -6.74 19.49
N ARG A 75 -16.65 -5.77 20.20
CA ARG A 75 -17.40 -4.64 19.62
C ARG A 75 -16.74 -3.34 20.04
N SER A 76 -16.06 -2.67 19.13
CA SER A 76 -15.37 -1.41 19.41
C SER A 76 -16.35 -0.26 19.73
N GLY A 77 -17.59 -0.34 19.29
CA GLY A 77 -18.56 0.76 19.38
C GLY A 77 -18.35 1.88 18.35
N ASP A 78 -17.39 1.72 17.42
CA ASP A 78 -17.06 2.71 16.38
C ASP A 78 -17.91 2.48 15.14
N PHE A 79 -19.19 2.76 15.27
CA PHE A 79 -20.13 2.63 14.16
C PHE A 79 -20.82 3.96 13.88
N ILE A 80 -20.69 4.47 12.66
CA ILE A 80 -21.43 5.61 12.14
C ILE A 80 -22.31 5.08 11.02
N ASP A 81 -23.62 5.03 11.24
CA ASP A 81 -24.61 4.64 10.24
C ASP A 81 -24.89 5.81 9.30
N ALA A 82 -24.12 5.90 8.24
CA ALA A 82 -24.29 6.89 7.20
C ALA A 82 -23.85 6.30 5.85
N PRO A 83 -24.39 6.80 4.72
CA PRO A 83 -23.89 6.42 3.39
C PRO A 83 -22.40 6.73 3.23
N SER A 84 -21.70 5.89 2.45
CA SER A 84 -20.31 6.17 2.06
C SER A 84 -20.22 7.55 1.37
N PRO A 85 -19.16 8.37 1.64
CA PRO A 85 -17.97 8.06 2.44
C PRO A 85 -18.08 8.41 3.95
N LYS A 86 -19.24 8.84 4.43
CA LYS A 86 -19.43 9.32 5.81
C LYS A 86 -19.56 8.20 6.83
N GLY A 87 -20.06 7.04 6.42
CA GLY A 87 -20.26 5.86 7.27
C GLY A 87 -18.97 5.15 7.66
N SER A 88 -19.04 4.36 8.73
CA SER A 88 -17.90 3.57 9.21
C SER A 88 -17.61 2.40 8.29
N LEU A 89 -16.33 2.20 7.95
CA LEU A 89 -15.82 1.05 7.23
C LEU A 89 -14.66 0.45 8.01
N LEU A 90 -14.87 -0.70 8.63
CA LEU A 90 -13.80 -1.46 9.30
C LEU A 90 -12.99 -2.22 8.25
N GLN A 91 -11.78 -1.71 7.94
CA GLN A 91 -10.89 -2.26 6.91
C GLN A 91 -9.59 -2.82 7.50
N VAL A 92 -9.54 -3.01 8.80
CA VAL A 92 -8.30 -3.31 9.52
C VAL A 92 -7.87 -4.76 9.35
N THR A 93 -6.57 -4.97 9.20
CA THR A 93 -5.89 -6.24 9.47
C THR A 93 -5.27 -6.14 10.86
N PRO A 94 -5.74 -6.93 11.84
CA PRO A 94 -5.15 -6.95 13.17
C PRO A 94 -3.72 -7.51 13.14
N LEU A 95 -2.84 -6.99 13.99
CA LEU A 95 -1.53 -7.58 14.26
C LEU A 95 -1.60 -8.50 15.46
N HIS A 96 -0.88 -9.60 15.42
CA HIS A 96 -0.56 -10.43 16.58
C HIS A 96 0.93 -10.37 16.86
N ALA A 97 1.31 -9.76 17.97
CA ALA A 97 2.69 -9.64 18.40
C ALA A 97 2.75 -9.54 19.93
N ASN A 98 3.82 -10.03 20.53
CA ASN A 98 4.00 -9.97 22.00
C ASN A 98 2.80 -10.56 22.77
N GLY A 99 2.17 -11.63 22.25
CA GLY A 99 1.00 -12.27 22.85
C GLY A 99 -0.24 -11.38 22.95
N THR A 100 -0.35 -10.35 22.12
CA THR A 100 -1.42 -9.36 22.12
C THR A 100 -1.94 -9.14 20.70
N LEU A 101 -3.23 -8.95 20.54
CA LEU A 101 -3.88 -8.59 19.29
C LEU A 101 -4.09 -7.08 19.26
N TYR A 102 -3.48 -6.40 18.27
CA TYR A 102 -3.58 -4.95 18.10
C TYR A 102 -4.34 -4.61 16.83
N PHE A 103 -5.25 -3.65 16.91
CA PHE A 103 -5.93 -3.12 15.73
C PHE A 103 -6.41 -1.68 15.96
N CYS A 104 -6.72 -1.00 14.87
CA CYS A 104 -7.32 0.34 14.90
C CYS A 104 -8.73 0.34 14.34
N THR A 105 -9.45 1.42 14.60
CA THR A 105 -10.86 1.57 14.23
C THR A 105 -11.10 2.78 13.32
N PRO A 106 -12.29 2.87 12.69
CA PRO A 106 -12.65 4.03 11.87
C PRO A 106 -12.67 5.36 12.61
N LEU A 107 -12.77 5.36 13.93
CA LEU A 107 -12.65 6.57 14.76
C LEU A 107 -11.22 6.78 15.31
N ASN A 108 -10.22 6.21 14.65
CA ASN A 108 -8.79 6.37 14.98
C ASN A 108 -8.37 5.85 16.37
N ARG A 109 -9.21 5.08 17.05
CA ARG A 109 -8.82 4.41 18.30
C ARG A 109 -7.93 3.20 18.02
N VAL A 110 -7.06 2.87 18.96
CA VAL A 110 -6.23 1.65 18.93
C VAL A 110 -6.62 0.78 20.10
N PHE A 111 -6.85 -0.49 19.83
CA PHE A 111 -7.20 -1.51 20.81
C PHE A 111 -6.09 -2.54 20.92
N ALA A 112 -5.84 -2.99 22.15
CA ALA A 112 -5.06 -4.17 22.46
C ALA A 112 -5.94 -5.18 23.16
N LEU A 113 -6.06 -6.39 22.59
CA LEU A 113 -6.89 -7.45 23.13
C LEU A 113 -6.04 -8.67 23.52
N ASP A 114 -6.54 -9.39 24.51
CA ASP A 114 -6.09 -10.75 24.76
C ASP A 114 -6.57 -11.67 23.63
N PRO A 115 -5.69 -12.37 22.90
CA PRO A 115 -6.09 -13.13 21.71
C PRO A 115 -6.93 -14.37 22.05
N ALA A 116 -6.83 -14.92 23.26
CA ALA A 116 -7.59 -16.12 23.65
C ALA A 116 -9.02 -15.78 24.08
N SER A 117 -9.23 -14.63 24.73
CA SER A 117 -10.52 -14.25 25.33
C SER A 117 -11.21 -13.07 24.67
N GLY A 118 -10.52 -12.29 23.84
CA GLY A 118 -11.02 -11.05 23.26
C GLY A 118 -11.18 -9.91 24.27
N LYS A 119 -10.70 -10.06 25.51
CA LYS A 119 -10.78 -9.01 26.53
C LYS A 119 -9.85 -7.86 26.21
N GLU A 120 -10.31 -6.65 26.42
CA GLU A 120 -9.50 -5.43 26.27
C GLU A 120 -8.40 -5.41 27.35
N ARG A 121 -7.15 -5.23 26.90
CA ARG A 121 -5.99 -4.94 27.76
C ARG A 121 -5.85 -3.45 27.94
N TRP A 122 -5.98 -2.70 26.84
CA TRP A 122 -6.01 -1.24 26.84
C TRP A 122 -6.64 -0.70 25.55
N VAL A 123 -7.06 0.57 25.62
CA VAL A 123 -7.56 1.37 24.49
C VAL A 123 -6.85 2.71 24.50
N PHE A 124 -6.37 3.14 23.35
CA PHE A 124 -5.94 4.52 23.10
C PHE A 124 -7.01 5.25 22.27
N ASP A 125 -7.43 6.42 22.74
CA ASP A 125 -8.38 7.28 22.07
C ASP A 125 -7.77 8.68 21.92
N PRO A 126 -7.43 9.16 20.71
CA PRO A 126 -6.85 10.47 20.51
C PRO A 126 -7.86 11.61 20.74
N HIS A 127 -9.16 11.34 20.74
CA HIS A 127 -10.24 12.32 20.86
C HIS A 127 -10.70 12.53 22.30
N ARG A 128 -10.14 11.79 23.24
CA ARG A 128 -10.49 11.89 24.67
C ARG A 128 -9.25 12.13 25.53
N PRO A 129 -9.40 12.80 26.67
CA PRO A 129 -8.35 12.80 27.70
C PRO A 129 -8.00 11.37 28.11
N ASP A 130 -6.74 11.12 28.41
CA ASP A 130 -6.33 9.83 28.95
C ASP A 130 -6.38 9.88 30.49
N PRO A 131 -7.31 9.16 31.14
CA PRO A 131 -7.43 9.21 32.61
C PRO A 131 -6.25 8.55 33.37
N ARG A 132 -5.36 7.86 32.65
CA ARG A 132 -4.15 7.24 33.24
C ARG A 132 -2.97 8.20 33.29
N THR A 133 -3.10 9.34 32.61
CA THR A 133 -2.12 10.43 32.55
C THR A 133 -2.88 11.76 32.53
N ASP A 134 -2.21 12.88 32.74
CA ASP A 134 -2.83 14.21 32.63
C ASP A 134 -2.99 14.68 31.18
N ARG A 135 -2.96 13.78 30.22
CA ARG A 135 -3.03 14.11 28.79
C ARG A 135 -4.45 14.57 28.41
N ALA A 136 -4.55 15.76 27.89
CA ALA A 136 -5.77 16.25 27.23
C ALA A 136 -6.06 15.50 25.91
N ALA A 137 -7.25 15.68 25.34
CA ALA A 137 -7.56 15.20 24.00
C ALA A 137 -6.59 15.81 22.97
N LEU A 138 -6.07 14.99 22.05
CA LEU A 138 -5.12 15.43 21.01
C LEU A 138 -5.81 16.02 19.80
N SER A 139 -7.03 15.62 19.55
CA SER A 139 -7.85 16.05 18.42
C SER A 139 -9.31 16.17 18.84
N PRO A 140 -10.10 17.04 18.20
CA PRO A 140 -11.55 17.07 18.41
C PRO A 140 -12.19 15.73 17.99
N PRO A 141 -13.40 15.42 18.49
CA PRO A 141 -14.14 14.26 18.05
C PRO A 141 -14.35 14.26 16.52
N LEU A 142 -14.17 13.10 15.89
CA LEU A 142 -14.41 12.96 14.46
C LEU A 142 -15.91 13.06 14.17
N VAL A 143 -16.26 13.93 13.24
CA VAL A 143 -17.63 14.06 12.71
C VAL A 143 -17.93 13.12 11.55
N MET A 144 -16.88 12.51 10.98
CA MET A 144 -16.94 11.51 9.93
C MET A 144 -15.96 10.38 10.25
N ALA A 145 -16.33 9.15 9.92
CA ALA A 145 -15.42 8.03 10.05
C ALA A 145 -14.21 8.20 9.14
N SER A 146 -13.02 7.96 9.69
CA SER A 146 -11.81 7.76 8.89
C SER A 146 -11.69 6.28 8.49
N ARG A 147 -10.63 5.95 7.77
CA ARG A 147 -10.30 4.55 7.46
C ARG A 147 -8.98 4.23 8.13
N CYS A 148 -8.95 3.13 8.87
CA CYS A 148 -7.70 2.61 9.42
C CYS A 148 -7.56 1.15 9.01
N ARG A 149 -6.46 0.81 8.32
CA ARG A 149 -6.18 -0.55 7.86
C ARG A 149 -5.26 -1.33 8.77
N GLY A 150 -4.58 -0.66 9.69
CA GLY A 150 -3.70 -1.34 10.64
C GLY A 150 -2.79 -0.40 11.42
N VAL A 151 -1.93 -1.01 12.21
CA VAL A 151 -0.88 -0.39 13.00
C VAL A 151 0.44 -1.09 12.69
N ALA A 152 1.57 -0.56 13.15
CA ALA A 152 2.87 -1.21 13.06
C ALA A 152 3.42 -1.52 14.46
N TYR A 153 4.14 -2.63 14.59
CA TYR A 153 4.79 -3.05 15.82
C TYR A 153 6.30 -2.93 15.68
N TRP A 154 6.93 -2.45 16.73
CA TRP A 154 8.38 -2.43 16.91
C TRP A 154 8.74 -2.88 18.31
N GLN A 155 9.85 -3.58 18.42
CA GLN A 155 10.42 -3.98 19.69
C GLN A 155 11.92 -3.72 19.65
N GLU A 156 12.45 -3.19 20.75
CA GLU A 156 13.88 -3.01 20.91
C GLU A 156 14.61 -4.35 20.99
N ASP A 157 15.75 -4.44 20.31
CA ASP A 157 16.61 -5.61 20.40
C ASP A 157 17.00 -5.86 21.87
N ASN A 158 16.95 -7.12 22.28
CA ASN A 158 17.22 -7.53 23.66
C ASN A 158 16.24 -7.00 24.73
N ALA A 159 15.07 -6.46 24.33
CA ALA A 159 14.04 -6.09 25.29
C ALA A 159 13.59 -7.26 26.18
N GLY A 160 13.71 -8.50 25.71
CA GLY A 160 13.48 -9.72 26.51
C GLY A 160 12.24 -9.62 27.40
N ASN A 161 12.42 -9.89 28.70
CA ASN A 161 11.43 -9.71 29.76
C ASN A 161 11.50 -8.31 30.41
N ASP A 162 12.33 -7.40 29.90
CA ASP A 162 12.40 -6.03 30.40
C ASP A 162 11.10 -5.29 30.12
N LYS A 163 10.42 -4.89 31.18
CA LYS A 163 9.12 -4.20 31.15
C LYS A 163 9.28 -2.68 31.24
N GLY A 164 10.45 -2.15 30.93
CA GLY A 164 10.64 -0.70 30.85
C GLY A 164 9.67 -0.05 29.84
N PRO A 165 9.20 1.19 30.09
CA PRO A 165 8.23 1.85 29.23
C PRO A 165 8.79 2.06 27.82
N CYS A 166 7.93 1.88 26.81
CA CYS A 166 8.22 2.16 25.41
C CYS A 166 9.37 1.37 24.76
N ARG A 167 9.78 0.24 25.35
CA ARG A 167 10.72 -0.70 24.72
C ARG A 167 10.05 -1.56 23.63
N LYS A 168 8.73 -1.57 23.62
CA LYS A 168 7.87 -2.12 22.56
C LYS A 168 6.86 -1.05 22.19
N ARG A 169 6.70 -0.80 20.91
CA ARG A 169 5.88 0.32 20.45
C ARG A 169 4.87 -0.12 19.39
N ILE A 170 3.69 0.49 19.47
CA ILE A 170 2.69 0.47 18.41
C ILE A 170 2.70 1.84 17.73
N PHE A 171 2.95 1.86 16.43
CA PHE A 171 2.87 3.06 15.62
C PHE A 171 1.56 3.09 14.83
N LYS A 172 0.96 4.29 14.75
CA LYS A 172 -0.28 4.50 14.01
C LYS A 172 -0.27 5.86 13.31
N ASN A 173 -0.61 5.85 12.01
CA ASN A 173 -0.92 7.08 11.28
C ASN A 173 -2.25 7.66 11.78
N GLY A 174 -2.21 8.88 12.30
CA GLY A 174 -3.37 9.62 12.78
C GLY A 174 -3.84 10.69 11.81
N GLU A 175 -4.92 11.34 12.16
CA GLU A 175 -5.40 12.55 11.50
C GLU A 175 -4.41 13.72 11.69
N SER A 176 -4.59 14.77 10.88
CA SER A 176 -3.74 15.97 10.95
C SER A 176 -2.26 15.68 10.76
N SER A 177 -1.93 14.74 9.88
CA SER A 177 -0.54 14.40 9.50
C SER A 177 0.33 13.84 10.63
N ARG A 178 -0.27 13.23 11.65
CA ARG A 178 0.45 12.69 12.81
C ARG A 178 0.81 11.23 12.66
N VAL A 179 1.92 10.84 13.31
CA VAL A 179 2.33 9.46 13.57
C VAL A 179 2.44 9.29 15.07
N TYR A 180 1.54 8.53 15.68
CA TYR A 180 1.55 8.25 17.11
C TYR A 180 2.50 7.09 17.43
N ALA A 181 3.18 7.17 18.58
CA ALA A 181 3.93 6.07 19.18
C ALA A 181 3.35 5.73 20.55
N LEU A 182 2.85 4.51 20.70
CA LEU A 182 2.21 4.01 21.91
C LEU A 182 3.08 2.90 22.51
N ASP A 183 3.23 2.88 23.81
CA ASP A 183 3.75 1.73 24.53
C ASP A 183 2.85 0.51 24.27
N ALA A 184 3.42 -0.58 23.78
CA ALA A 184 2.64 -1.74 23.35
C ALA A 184 1.98 -2.48 24.51
N ASP A 185 2.54 -2.41 25.71
CA ASP A 185 2.00 -3.11 26.88
C ASP A 185 0.91 -2.29 27.60
N THR A 186 0.93 -0.96 27.49
CA THR A 186 0.02 -0.06 28.25
C THR A 186 -0.88 0.83 27.40
N GLY A 187 -0.55 1.07 26.12
CA GLY A 187 -1.24 2.00 25.24
C GLY A 187 -1.05 3.48 25.59
N ILE A 188 -0.11 3.80 26.47
CA ILE A 188 0.26 5.18 26.81
C ILE A 188 1.22 5.71 25.74
N LEU A 189 1.12 6.99 25.43
CA LEU A 189 2.02 7.65 24.49
C LEU A 189 3.48 7.59 24.97
N CYS A 190 4.39 7.23 24.09
CA CYS A 190 5.82 7.25 24.33
C CYS A 190 6.35 8.69 24.31
N ALA A 191 6.49 9.30 25.46
CA ALA A 191 6.77 10.74 25.60
C ALA A 191 8.11 11.19 24.98
N ASP A 192 9.07 10.29 24.77
CA ASP A 192 10.33 10.53 24.06
C ASP A 192 10.14 10.74 22.57
N PHE A 193 9.13 10.12 21.95
CA PHE A 193 8.82 10.23 20.52
C PHE A 193 8.21 11.60 20.20
N GLY A 194 8.88 12.40 19.38
CA GLY A 194 8.45 13.74 18.96
C GLY A 194 8.73 14.85 20.00
N ALA A 195 9.31 14.53 21.15
CA ALA A 195 9.57 15.49 22.22
C ALA A 195 10.42 16.69 21.78
N ALA A 196 11.44 16.46 20.93
CA ALA A 196 12.32 17.51 20.42
C ALA A 196 11.58 18.58 19.57
N LYS A 197 10.41 18.24 19.04
CA LYS A 197 9.52 19.15 18.29
C LYS A 197 8.34 19.66 19.13
N GLY A 198 8.32 19.41 20.44
CA GLY A 198 7.25 19.81 21.33
C GLY A 198 5.99 18.93 21.24
N HIS A 199 6.12 17.72 20.68
CA HIS A 199 5.01 16.80 20.46
C HIS A 199 5.20 15.47 21.18
N PRO A 200 5.26 15.41 22.52
CA PRO A 200 5.50 14.17 23.22
C PRO A 200 4.46 13.10 22.88
N GLY A 201 4.94 12.00 22.30
CA GLY A 201 4.13 10.86 21.89
C GLY A 201 3.73 10.81 20.42
N TRP A 202 4.09 11.82 19.60
CA TRP A 202 3.80 11.79 18.17
C TRP A 202 4.77 12.65 17.35
N ALA A 203 5.02 12.26 16.11
CA ALA A 203 5.71 13.07 15.11
C ALA A 203 4.70 13.61 14.09
N SER A 204 5.02 14.72 13.43
CA SER A 204 4.14 15.35 12.44
C SER A 204 4.80 15.53 11.09
N HIS A 205 4.10 15.14 10.02
CA HIS A 205 4.49 15.52 8.67
C HIS A 205 4.36 17.04 8.43
N ALA A 206 3.50 17.73 9.22
CA ALA A 206 3.28 19.17 9.10
C ALA A 206 4.44 20.01 9.64
N ASP A 207 5.37 19.42 10.42
CA ASP A 207 6.57 20.10 10.92
C ASP A 207 7.62 20.34 9.82
N TYR A 208 7.40 19.81 8.63
CA TYR A 208 8.34 19.85 7.50
C TYR A 208 7.66 20.42 6.26
N GLU A 209 8.47 21.02 5.39
CA GLU A 209 8.00 21.63 4.15
C GLU A 209 7.25 20.62 3.27
N ASN A 210 6.19 21.08 2.63
CA ASN A 210 5.44 20.35 1.63
C ASN A 210 4.84 21.33 0.63
N HIS A 211 5.21 21.18 -0.64
CA HIS A 211 4.77 22.05 -1.72
C HIS A 211 3.31 21.79 -2.11
N GLY A 212 2.70 22.76 -2.81
CA GLY A 212 1.35 22.63 -3.34
C GLY A 212 0.24 23.02 -2.36
N GLU A 213 -1.01 22.80 -2.76
CA GLU A 213 -2.22 23.24 -2.10
C GLU A 213 -3.03 22.09 -1.49
N GLY A 214 -3.95 22.44 -0.60
CA GLY A 214 -4.83 21.49 0.06
C GLY A 214 -4.27 20.89 1.34
N LEU A 215 -5.04 20.01 1.94
CA LEU A 215 -4.69 19.34 3.18
C LEU A 215 -4.09 17.96 2.90
N MET A 216 -3.10 17.57 3.71
CA MET A 216 -2.71 16.18 3.85
C MET A 216 -3.75 15.50 4.75
N ALA A 217 -4.41 14.47 4.23
CA ALA A 217 -5.27 13.61 5.03
C ALA A 217 -4.44 12.60 5.82
N SER A 218 -5.04 11.95 6.83
CA SER A 218 -4.39 10.81 7.44
C SER A 218 -4.27 9.66 6.44
N SER A 219 -3.15 8.94 6.48
CA SER A 219 -3.01 7.72 5.69
C SER A 219 -4.01 6.66 6.17
N THR A 220 -4.66 6.00 5.23
CA THR A 220 -5.53 4.86 5.52
C THR A 220 -4.74 3.60 5.87
N SER A 221 -3.51 3.49 5.38
CA SER A 221 -2.62 2.34 5.60
C SER A 221 -1.70 2.55 6.81
N PRO A 222 -1.26 1.46 7.45
CA PRO A 222 -0.35 1.57 8.59
C PRO A 222 1.00 2.12 8.16
N PRO A 223 1.78 2.73 9.06
CA PRO A 223 3.20 2.91 8.85
C PRO A 223 3.89 1.54 8.83
N VAL A 224 5.14 1.47 8.37
CA VAL A 224 5.95 0.26 8.44
C VAL A 224 7.22 0.50 9.23
N VAL A 225 7.79 -0.57 9.77
CA VAL A 225 9.03 -0.53 10.54
C VAL A 225 10.14 -1.22 9.76
N LEU A 226 11.30 -0.58 9.68
CA LEU A 226 12.53 -1.15 9.13
C LEU A 226 13.70 -0.83 10.08
N GLY A 227 14.17 -1.81 10.83
CA GLY A 227 15.15 -1.59 11.90
C GLY A 227 14.67 -0.56 12.92
N ASP A 228 15.42 0.50 13.09
CA ASP A 228 15.10 1.61 14.00
C ASP A 228 14.35 2.78 13.32
N LEU A 229 13.70 2.52 12.19
CA LEU A 229 12.90 3.50 11.47
C LEU A 229 11.42 3.14 11.44
N VAL A 230 10.56 4.11 11.68
CA VAL A 230 9.13 4.07 11.32
C VAL A 230 8.92 4.94 10.08
N ILE A 231 8.42 4.31 9.00
CA ILE A 231 8.24 4.92 7.70
C ILE A 231 6.74 5.14 7.48
N ALA A 232 6.37 6.37 7.21
CA ALA A 232 4.98 6.78 7.09
C ALA A 232 4.76 7.65 5.84
N ALA A 233 3.57 7.52 5.26
CA ALA A 233 3.08 8.35 4.16
C ALA A 233 1.69 8.86 4.48
N MET A 234 1.32 10.00 3.91
CA MET A 234 0.01 10.62 4.05
C MET A 234 -0.69 10.69 2.70
N SER A 235 -1.99 10.45 2.70
CA SER A 235 -2.83 10.71 1.54
C SER A 235 -2.93 12.21 1.31
N VAL A 236 -2.98 12.61 0.06
CA VAL A 236 -3.25 13.99 -0.36
C VAL A 236 -4.45 14.03 -1.28
N ASN A 237 -5.05 15.22 -1.44
CA ASN A 237 -6.18 15.39 -2.35
C ASN A 237 -5.67 15.51 -3.79
N ASP A 238 -5.84 14.47 -4.59
CA ASP A 238 -5.47 14.37 -6.00
C ASP A 238 -6.45 15.08 -6.97
N GLY A 239 -7.56 15.60 -6.46
CA GLY A 239 -8.51 16.42 -7.22
C GLY A 239 -8.12 17.90 -7.37
N ILE A 240 -6.92 18.31 -6.97
CA ILE A 240 -6.40 19.68 -7.04
C ILE A 240 -5.20 19.71 -7.97
N ALA A 241 -5.17 20.59 -9.00
CA ALA A 241 -4.11 20.61 -10.00
C ALA A 241 -2.70 20.78 -9.42
N ASN A 242 -2.57 21.69 -8.45
CA ASN A 242 -1.35 21.89 -7.69
C ASN A 242 -1.52 21.32 -6.27
N ALA A 243 -1.80 20.02 -6.16
CA ALA A 243 -1.94 19.35 -4.87
C ALA A 243 -0.61 19.34 -4.11
N LYS A 244 -0.68 19.13 -2.79
CA LYS A 244 0.52 18.84 -2.00
C LYS A 244 1.22 17.58 -2.52
N ASP A 245 2.54 17.57 -2.41
CA ASP A 245 3.36 16.42 -2.77
C ASP A 245 3.10 15.23 -1.83
N GLY A 246 3.10 14.02 -2.37
CA GLY A 246 2.90 12.77 -1.62
C GLY A 246 4.16 12.27 -0.93
N ILE A 247 4.77 13.09 -0.09
CA ILE A 247 6.06 12.83 0.55
C ILE A 247 5.97 11.65 1.54
N VAL A 248 6.91 10.71 1.43
CA VAL A 248 7.15 9.64 2.40
C VAL A 248 8.28 10.05 3.34
N ARG A 249 8.09 9.85 4.66
CA ARG A 249 9.08 10.20 5.68
C ARG A 249 9.40 9.02 6.59
N ALA A 250 10.68 8.90 6.94
CA ALA A 250 11.14 7.97 7.96
C ALA A 250 11.57 8.74 9.20
N PHE A 251 11.06 8.31 10.32
CA PHE A 251 11.39 8.84 11.64
C PHE A 251 12.11 7.78 12.46
N ASP A 252 13.01 8.21 13.34
CA ASP A 252 13.59 7.33 14.34
C ASP A 252 12.48 6.78 15.27
N VAL A 253 12.46 5.48 15.52
CA VAL A 253 11.39 4.82 16.29
C VAL A 253 11.35 5.25 17.76
N ARG A 254 12.46 5.78 18.32
CA ARG A 254 12.55 6.23 19.73
C ARG A 254 12.26 7.72 19.84
N SER A 255 13.05 8.53 19.12
CA SER A 255 12.98 9.99 19.26
C SER A 255 11.90 10.66 18.40
N GLY A 256 11.46 10.01 17.33
CA GLY A 256 10.57 10.64 16.33
C GLY A 256 11.26 11.70 15.46
N GLU A 257 12.60 11.78 15.52
CA GLU A 257 13.35 12.67 14.64
C GLU A 257 13.33 12.19 13.19
N LEU A 258 13.20 13.14 12.24
CA LEU A 258 13.25 12.84 10.82
C LEU A 258 14.65 12.35 10.44
N ARG A 259 14.71 11.18 9.83
CA ARG A 259 15.94 10.58 9.31
C ARG A 259 16.13 10.85 7.82
N TRP A 260 15.05 10.71 7.06
CA TRP A 260 15.03 11.04 5.63
C TRP A 260 13.60 11.30 5.14
N GLU A 261 13.50 11.95 3.99
CA GLU A 261 12.26 12.08 3.24
C GLU A 261 12.48 11.72 1.77
N PHE A 262 11.44 11.21 1.14
CA PHE A 262 11.37 10.92 -0.29
C PHE A 262 10.17 11.66 -0.88
N ASN A 263 10.43 12.49 -1.90
CA ASN A 263 9.41 13.20 -2.66
C ASN A 263 9.32 12.61 -4.07
N PRO A 264 8.16 12.05 -4.49
CA PRO A 264 7.98 11.49 -5.83
C PRO A 264 7.90 12.56 -6.93
N ILE A 265 7.62 13.83 -6.57
CA ILE A 265 7.52 14.93 -7.52
C ILE A 265 8.90 15.58 -7.71
N PRO A 266 9.45 15.62 -8.95
CA PRO A 266 10.68 16.31 -9.23
C PRO A 266 10.63 17.79 -8.86
N PRO A 267 11.74 18.39 -8.38
CA PRO A 267 11.78 19.78 -7.90
C PRO A 267 11.19 20.80 -8.87
N GLU A 268 11.43 20.64 -10.16
CA GLU A 268 10.96 21.51 -11.24
C GLU A 268 9.44 21.51 -11.43
N TYR A 269 8.71 20.49 -10.92
CA TYR A 269 7.27 20.34 -11.11
C TYR A 269 6.45 20.56 -9.84
N ARG A 270 7.10 20.79 -8.67
CA ARG A 270 6.43 20.90 -7.35
C ARG A 270 5.43 22.02 -7.29
N ASN A 271 5.29 22.99 -8.01
CA ASN A 271 4.26 24.02 -7.99
C ASN A 271 3.28 23.91 -9.16
N VAL A 272 3.39 22.84 -9.95
CA VAL A 272 2.55 22.62 -11.15
C VAL A 272 1.71 21.36 -11.00
N SER A 273 2.24 20.35 -10.33
CA SER A 273 1.56 19.10 -10.01
C SER A 273 1.98 18.66 -8.62
N GLY A 274 1.26 17.74 -8.03
CA GLY A 274 1.54 17.13 -6.74
C GLY A 274 0.97 15.72 -6.68
N ALA A 275 0.50 15.30 -5.52
CA ALA A 275 0.04 13.95 -5.23
C ALA A 275 1.14 12.90 -5.45
N ALA A 276 0.96 11.89 -6.29
CA ALA A 276 1.84 10.74 -6.43
C ALA A 276 2.15 10.08 -5.07
N ASN A 277 1.19 10.15 -4.14
CA ASN A 277 1.34 9.72 -2.76
C ASN A 277 1.39 8.19 -2.62
N VAL A 278 1.61 7.71 -1.40
CA VAL A 278 1.56 6.29 -1.06
C VAL A 278 0.48 6.10 0.00
N TRP A 279 -0.78 6.01 -0.44
CA TRP A 279 -1.90 5.73 0.47
C TRP A 279 -2.13 4.22 0.67
N SER A 280 -1.45 3.39 -0.10
CA SER A 280 -1.39 1.95 0.07
C SER A 280 -0.35 1.54 1.11
N THR A 281 -0.24 0.24 1.38
CA THR A 281 0.73 -0.29 2.32
C THR A 281 2.12 -0.35 1.67
N ILE A 282 3.12 0.08 2.42
CA ILE A 282 4.54 -0.02 2.08
C ILE A 282 5.03 -1.42 2.46
N SER A 283 5.92 -2.02 1.67
CA SER A 283 6.61 -3.26 2.01
C SER A 283 8.10 -3.01 2.22
N VAL A 284 8.74 -3.78 3.07
CA VAL A 284 10.18 -3.62 3.36
C VAL A 284 10.91 -4.96 3.28
N ASP A 285 12.16 -4.91 2.84
CA ASP A 285 13.10 -6.04 2.87
C ASP A 285 14.21 -5.76 3.89
N PRO A 286 14.09 -6.28 5.11
CA PRO A 286 15.10 -6.05 6.15
C PRO A 286 16.48 -6.63 5.82
N GLN A 287 16.54 -7.71 5.02
CA GLN A 287 17.81 -8.34 4.67
C GLN A 287 18.64 -7.50 3.71
N ARG A 288 17.96 -6.77 2.79
CA ARG A 288 18.60 -5.89 1.81
C ARG A 288 18.55 -4.42 2.20
N ASN A 289 17.90 -4.11 3.33
CA ASN A 289 17.62 -2.75 3.78
C ASN A 289 16.93 -1.90 2.71
N LEU A 290 15.86 -2.45 2.10
CA LEU A 290 15.12 -1.79 1.04
C LEU A 290 13.68 -1.49 1.47
N VAL A 291 13.14 -0.36 0.99
CA VAL A 291 11.75 0.07 1.15
C VAL A 291 11.08 0.11 -0.21
N PHE A 292 9.91 -0.51 -0.35
CA PHE A 292 9.18 -0.58 -1.62
C PHE A 292 7.89 0.21 -1.54
N LEU A 293 7.80 1.24 -2.36
CA LEU A 293 6.69 2.18 -2.42
C LEU A 293 5.86 1.96 -3.68
N PRO A 294 4.56 1.67 -3.58
CA PRO A 294 3.62 1.76 -4.70
C PRO A 294 3.09 3.18 -4.78
N THR A 295 3.72 4.05 -5.58
CA THR A 295 3.28 5.44 -5.75
C THR A 295 2.05 5.53 -6.63
N THR A 296 1.24 6.55 -6.39
CA THR A 296 -0.06 6.76 -7.05
C THR A 296 0.00 7.78 -8.16
N SER A 297 -1.15 8.12 -8.71
CA SER A 297 -1.30 9.11 -9.78
C SER A 297 -0.86 10.50 -9.33
N PRO A 298 -0.23 11.28 -10.22
CA PRO A 298 -0.02 12.70 -9.99
C PRO A 298 -1.33 13.46 -10.21
N SER A 299 -1.52 14.58 -9.52
CA SER A 299 -2.72 15.40 -9.65
C SER A 299 -2.78 16.14 -11.00
N THR A 300 -3.98 16.31 -11.58
CA THR A 300 -5.28 15.78 -11.18
C THR A 300 -5.56 14.48 -11.88
N ASP A 301 -6.34 13.60 -11.24
CA ASP A 301 -6.91 12.44 -11.93
C ASP A 301 -7.82 12.87 -13.07
N TYR A 302 -8.02 12.02 -14.09
CA TYR A 302 -8.97 12.16 -15.19
C TYR A 302 -8.75 13.34 -16.18
N TYR A 303 -7.92 14.33 -15.80
CA TYR A 303 -7.50 15.43 -16.68
C TYR A 303 -6.11 15.92 -16.32
N GLY A 304 -5.15 15.65 -17.16
CA GLY A 304 -3.74 15.99 -16.97
C GLY A 304 -3.23 17.13 -17.87
N GLY A 305 -4.10 17.93 -18.50
CA GLY A 305 -3.69 18.95 -19.49
C GLY A 305 -2.74 20.03 -18.96
N GLY A 306 -2.65 20.20 -17.65
CA GLY A 306 -1.62 21.02 -16.99
C GLY A 306 -0.28 20.31 -16.80
N ARG A 307 -0.23 18.98 -16.89
CA ARG A 307 0.96 18.12 -16.68
C ARG A 307 1.54 17.68 -18.04
N ARG A 308 2.06 18.58 -18.85
CA ARG A 308 2.64 18.25 -20.17
C ARG A 308 4.07 17.72 -20.09
N PHE A 309 4.37 16.99 -19.02
CA PHE A 309 5.67 16.40 -18.70
C PHE A 309 5.45 15.05 -18.01
N ASP A 310 6.46 14.21 -18.03
CA ASP A 310 6.42 12.92 -17.34
C ASP A 310 6.88 13.08 -15.89
N ILE A 311 6.26 12.31 -14.98
CA ILE A 311 6.67 12.20 -13.58
C ILE A 311 7.04 10.73 -13.33
N PRO A 312 8.29 10.35 -13.57
CA PRO A 312 8.70 8.95 -13.65
C PRO A 312 8.59 8.17 -12.33
N LEU A 313 8.48 8.89 -11.19
CA LEU A 313 8.29 8.30 -9.86
C LEU A 313 6.82 8.25 -9.44
N ALA A 314 5.88 8.70 -10.28
CA ALA A 314 4.44 8.53 -10.09
C ALA A 314 3.95 7.27 -10.81
N ASN A 315 2.89 6.64 -10.31
CA ASN A 315 2.39 5.34 -10.80
C ASN A 315 3.52 4.33 -10.99
N ALA A 316 4.44 4.28 -10.05
CA ALA A 316 5.66 3.50 -10.11
C ALA A 316 5.84 2.62 -8.85
N ILE A 317 6.43 1.45 -9.03
CA ILE A 317 7.08 0.78 -7.91
C ILE A 317 8.45 1.42 -7.74
N VAL A 318 8.73 1.93 -6.54
CA VAL A 318 9.99 2.61 -6.21
C VAL A 318 10.65 1.87 -5.07
N ALA A 319 11.89 1.41 -5.29
CA ALA A 319 12.72 0.83 -4.24
C ALA A 319 13.68 1.90 -3.71
N LEU A 320 13.63 2.13 -2.41
CA LEU A 320 14.52 3.06 -1.71
C LEU A 320 15.52 2.30 -0.85
N ASP A 321 16.71 2.85 -0.70
CA ASP A 321 17.64 2.48 0.37
C ASP A 321 17.06 2.88 1.72
N GLY A 322 16.92 1.91 2.64
CA GLY A 322 16.25 2.09 3.92
C GLY A 322 16.95 3.07 4.86
N ALA A 323 18.28 3.21 4.76
CA ALA A 323 19.05 4.13 5.61
C ALA A 323 18.95 5.58 5.17
N THR A 324 18.82 5.84 3.87
CA THR A 324 18.98 7.17 3.28
C THR A 324 17.75 7.71 2.56
N GLY A 325 16.76 6.87 2.24
CA GLY A 325 15.61 7.24 1.42
C GLY A 325 15.94 7.51 -0.06
N ARG A 326 17.16 7.20 -0.51
CA ARG A 326 17.56 7.38 -1.92
C ARG A 326 16.96 6.29 -2.80
N VAL A 327 16.54 6.65 -4.01
CA VAL A 327 16.05 5.70 -5.00
C VAL A 327 17.19 4.77 -5.43
N VAL A 328 16.98 3.48 -5.24
CA VAL A 328 17.86 2.42 -5.76
C VAL A 328 17.44 2.06 -7.19
N TRP A 329 16.14 1.84 -7.38
CA TRP A 329 15.53 1.67 -8.69
C TRP A 329 14.05 2.06 -8.67
N SER A 330 13.48 2.30 -9.84
CA SER A 330 12.05 2.53 -10.01
C SER A 330 11.56 1.98 -11.35
N ARG A 331 10.27 1.62 -11.41
CA ARG A 331 9.60 1.19 -12.64
C ARG A 331 8.20 1.78 -12.70
N GLN A 332 7.99 2.70 -13.62
CA GLN A 332 6.68 3.27 -13.90
C GLN A 332 5.82 2.27 -14.67
N VAL A 333 4.59 2.04 -14.25
CA VAL A 333 3.67 1.07 -14.84
C VAL A 333 2.40 1.69 -15.42
N VAL A 334 2.18 2.99 -15.17
CA VAL A 334 1.19 3.81 -15.89
C VAL A 334 1.81 5.15 -16.20
N ARG A 335 1.78 5.56 -17.48
CA ARG A 335 2.29 6.86 -17.92
C ARG A 335 1.15 7.85 -18.05
N HIS A 336 1.38 9.09 -17.61
CA HIS A 336 0.41 10.17 -17.69
C HIS A 336 -1.01 9.70 -17.32
N ASP A 337 -1.15 9.20 -16.09
CA ASP A 337 -2.40 8.58 -15.64
C ASP A 337 -3.58 9.54 -15.72
N LEU A 338 -4.64 9.11 -16.44
CA LEU A 338 -5.92 9.78 -16.61
C LEU A 338 -7.08 8.89 -16.14
N PHE A 339 -6.77 7.78 -15.48
CA PHE A 339 -7.71 6.68 -15.23
C PHE A 339 -7.93 6.44 -13.73
N ASP A 340 -7.16 7.15 -12.87
CA ASP A 340 -7.07 6.83 -11.45
C ASP A 340 -6.58 5.38 -11.27
N TYR A 341 -5.56 4.99 -12.06
CA TYR A 341 -4.92 3.69 -11.97
C TYR A 341 -3.75 3.67 -10.98
N ASP A 342 -4.02 4.18 -9.79
CA ASP A 342 -3.12 4.12 -8.65
C ASP A 342 -2.51 2.73 -8.44
N LEU A 343 -1.27 2.67 -7.98
CA LEU A 343 -0.70 1.44 -7.49
C LEU A 343 -1.14 1.21 -6.04
N VAL A 344 -2.24 0.50 -5.88
CA VAL A 344 -2.94 0.36 -4.60
C VAL A 344 -2.65 -0.95 -3.87
N GLY A 345 -2.09 -1.95 -4.55
CA GLY A 345 -1.60 -3.17 -3.92
C GLY A 345 -0.22 -2.93 -3.30
N HIS A 346 -0.01 -3.40 -2.07
CA HIS A 346 1.35 -3.44 -1.54
C HIS A 346 2.22 -4.36 -2.41
N PRO A 347 3.48 -4.03 -2.68
CA PRO A 347 4.41 -4.96 -3.31
C PRO A 347 4.59 -6.19 -2.45
N VAL A 348 4.34 -7.39 -3.00
CA VAL A 348 4.56 -8.66 -2.30
C VAL A 348 6.01 -9.08 -2.53
N LEU A 349 6.83 -9.07 -1.46
CA LEU A 349 8.25 -9.38 -1.51
C LEU A 349 8.46 -10.84 -1.10
N VAL A 350 8.71 -11.69 -2.07
CA VAL A 350 8.84 -13.13 -1.88
C VAL A 350 9.98 -13.72 -2.72
N ASP A 351 10.44 -14.87 -2.36
CA ASP A 351 11.40 -15.62 -3.14
C ASP A 351 10.64 -16.69 -3.94
N ILE A 352 10.55 -16.49 -5.26
CA ILE A 352 9.83 -17.38 -6.16
C ILE A 352 10.75 -18.42 -6.78
N ARG A 353 10.19 -19.58 -7.15
CA ARG A 353 10.91 -20.61 -7.92
C ARG A 353 10.67 -20.42 -9.40
N ARG A 354 11.71 -20.11 -10.16
CA ARG A 354 11.63 -19.87 -11.59
C ARG A 354 12.83 -20.46 -12.33
N GLY A 355 12.59 -21.29 -13.35
CA GLY A 355 13.66 -21.92 -14.15
C GLY A 355 14.65 -22.71 -13.29
N GLY A 356 14.20 -23.39 -12.24
CA GLY A 356 15.03 -24.14 -11.30
C GLY A 356 15.88 -23.30 -10.34
N LYS A 357 15.65 -21.97 -10.30
CA LYS A 357 16.35 -21.03 -9.40
C LYS A 357 15.37 -20.35 -8.47
N THR A 358 15.87 -19.94 -7.32
CA THR A 358 15.17 -19.01 -6.42
C THR A 358 15.49 -17.58 -6.84
N VAL A 359 14.45 -16.77 -7.07
CA VAL A 359 14.56 -15.38 -7.53
C VAL A 359 13.89 -14.49 -6.49
N PRO A 360 14.61 -13.48 -5.95
CA PRO A 360 14.00 -12.51 -5.04
C PRO A 360 13.09 -11.58 -5.84
N ALA A 361 11.78 -11.75 -5.67
CA ALA A 361 10.77 -11.03 -6.43
C ALA A 361 10.10 -9.92 -5.62
N ALA A 362 9.81 -8.80 -6.29
CA ALA A 362 8.85 -7.80 -5.90
C ALA A 362 7.67 -7.88 -6.87
N LEU A 363 6.52 -8.36 -6.38
CA LEU A 363 5.33 -8.62 -7.18
C LEU A 363 4.29 -7.52 -6.91
N LEU A 364 3.82 -6.87 -7.96
CA LEU A 364 2.88 -5.75 -7.88
C LEU A 364 1.61 -6.08 -8.65
N GLN A 365 0.52 -6.29 -7.94
CA GLN A 365 -0.82 -6.35 -8.54
C GLN A 365 -1.35 -4.94 -8.81
N THR A 366 -2.11 -4.76 -9.88
CA THR A 366 -2.54 -3.44 -10.35
C THR A 366 -4.05 -3.32 -10.54
N LYS A 367 -4.56 -2.07 -10.56
CA LYS A 367 -5.95 -1.77 -10.95
C LYS A 367 -6.28 -2.24 -12.36
N MET A 368 -5.28 -2.31 -13.25
CA MET A 368 -5.44 -2.80 -14.63
C MET A 368 -5.66 -4.32 -14.70
N GLY A 369 -5.53 -5.06 -13.60
CA GLY A 369 -5.70 -6.51 -13.59
C GLY A 369 -4.47 -7.29 -14.08
N TRP A 370 -3.31 -6.64 -14.14
CA TRP A 370 -2.02 -7.24 -14.44
C TRP A 370 -1.15 -7.37 -13.21
N LEU A 371 -0.32 -8.43 -13.21
CA LEU A 371 0.78 -8.62 -12.29
C LEU A 371 2.07 -8.16 -12.95
N PHE A 372 2.74 -7.15 -12.37
CA PHE A 372 4.12 -6.82 -12.68
C PHE A 372 5.04 -7.51 -11.66
N GLY A 373 6.15 -8.05 -12.14
CA GLY A 373 7.15 -8.68 -11.28
C GLY A 373 8.55 -8.19 -11.64
N PHE A 374 9.33 -7.89 -10.61
CA PHE A 374 10.68 -7.36 -10.73
C PHE A 374 11.63 -8.10 -9.81
N ASP A 375 12.88 -8.25 -10.22
CA ASP A 375 13.94 -8.62 -9.30
C ASP A 375 14.03 -7.56 -8.20
N ARG A 376 13.96 -8.00 -6.96
CA ARG A 376 13.86 -7.13 -5.79
C ARG A 376 15.09 -6.24 -5.61
N SER A 377 16.26 -6.72 -6.05
CA SER A 377 17.54 -6.01 -5.89
C SER A 377 17.83 -5.02 -7.00
N THR A 378 17.45 -5.35 -8.25
CA THR A 378 17.85 -4.58 -9.45
C THR A 378 16.69 -3.85 -10.12
N GLY A 379 15.46 -4.30 -9.86
CA GLY A 379 14.28 -3.81 -10.56
C GLY A 379 14.17 -4.34 -11.99
N ASP A 380 14.96 -5.34 -12.38
CA ASP A 380 14.81 -5.95 -13.69
C ASP A 380 13.50 -6.72 -13.79
N PRO A 381 12.75 -6.57 -14.89
CA PRO A 381 11.47 -7.21 -15.03
C PRO A 381 11.62 -8.74 -15.10
N LEU A 382 10.83 -9.47 -14.33
CA LEU A 382 10.81 -10.94 -14.35
C LEU A 382 10.14 -11.49 -15.60
N TRP A 383 9.20 -10.75 -16.18
CA TRP A 383 8.54 -11.02 -17.45
C TRP A 383 8.74 -9.83 -18.38
N PRO A 384 8.79 -10.04 -19.72
CA PRO A 384 8.89 -8.93 -20.66
C PRO A 384 7.80 -7.88 -20.44
N ILE A 385 8.17 -6.61 -20.55
CA ILE A 385 7.25 -5.49 -20.56
C ILE A 385 7.33 -4.84 -21.93
N VAL A 386 6.19 -4.74 -22.61
CA VAL A 386 6.11 -4.16 -23.96
C VAL A 386 5.32 -2.87 -23.95
N GLU A 387 5.68 -1.97 -24.85
CA GLU A 387 4.96 -0.72 -25.06
C GLU A 387 3.79 -0.96 -26.02
N ARG A 388 2.57 -0.72 -25.54
CA ARG A 388 1.35 -0.79 -26.37
C ARG A 388 0.82 0.60 -26.67
N VAL A 389 0.56 0.86 -27.94
CA VAL A 389 -0.10 2.10 -28.39
C VAL A 389 -1.51 2.16 -27.80
N VAL A 390 -1.90 3.33 -27.29
CA VAL A 390 -3.18 3.57 -26.64
C VAL A 390 -3.94 4.72 -27.29
N PRO A 391 -5.28 4.81 -27.10
CA PRO A 391 -6.09 5.85 -27.71
C PRO A 391 -5.69 7.26 -27.28
N LYS A 392 -5.78 8.22 -28.19
CA LYS A 392 -5.56 9.64 -27.91
C LYS A 392 -6.76 10.24 -27.18
N SER A 393 -6.52 11.25 -26.34
CA SER A 393 -7.61 12.05 -25.76
C SER A 393 -8.29 12.90 -26.83
N ASP A 394 -9.61 13.10 -26.68
CA ASP A 394 -10.43 14.04 -27.44
C ASP A 394 -10.81 15.30 -26.64
N VAL A 395 -10.33 15.39 -25.39
CA VAL A 395 -10.58 16.54 -24.51
C VAL A 395 -9.62 17.68 -24.86
N PRO A 396 -10.13 18.89 -25.12
CA PRO A 396 -9.27 20.02 -25.45
C PRO A 396 -8.24 20.32 -24.36
N GLY A 397 -6.98 20.44 -24.75
CA GLY A 397 -5.87 20.70 -23.85
C GLY A 397 -5.24 19.46 -23.19
N GLU A 398 -5.84 18.27 -23.34
CA GLU A 398 -5.30 17.01 -22.83
C GLU A 398 -4.34 16.36 -23.83
N MET A 399 -3.28 15.73 -23.31
CA MET A 399 -2.33 14.92 -24.07
C MET A 399 -2.16 13.56 -23.37
N ALA A 400 -2.95 12.56 -23.77
CA ALA A 400 -2.75 11.20 -23.30
C ALA A 400 -1.37 10.66 -23.70
N ALA A 401 -0.78 9.78 -22.90
CA ALA A 401 0.42 9.07 -23.29
C ALA A 401 0.22 8.32 -24.60
N ALA A 402 1.26 8.26 -25.45
CA ALA A 402 1.19 7.55 -26.72
C ALA A 402 1.18 6.03 -26.55
N THR A 403 1.85 5.54 -25.52
CA THR A 403 1.97 4.11 -25.20
C THR A 403 1.85 3.89 -23.70
N GLN A 404 1.51 2.65 -23.31
CA GLN A 404 1.51 2.20 -21.93
C GLN A 404 2.30 0.89 -21.81
N PRO A 405 3.04 0.69 -20.70
CA PRO A 405 3.74 -0.56 -20.44
C PRO A 405 2.76 -1.67 -20.09
N VAL A 406 2.91 -2.82 -20.73
CA VAL A 406 2.06 -4.01 -20.53
C VAL A 406 2.95 -5.22 -20.30
N PRO A 407 2.77 -5.97 -19.20
CA PRO A 407 3.53 -7.19 -18.97
C PRO A 407 3.07 -8.30 -19.92
N GLU A 408 4.03 -9.04 -20.48
CA GLU A 408 3.80 -10.23 -21.30
C GLU A 408 4.37 -11.47 -20.62
N GLY A 409 3.80 -12.65 -20.92
CA GLY A 409 4.25 -13.92 -20.32
C GLY A 409 3.63 -14.27 -18.98
N MET A 410 2.81 -13.38 -18.38
CA MET A 410 1.96 -13.65 -17.23
C MET A 410 0.52 -13.36 -17.61
N ALA A 411 -0.39 -14.31 -17.36
CA ALA A 411 -1.82 -14.09 -17.62
C ALA A 411 -2.39 -12.98 -16.73
N PRO A 412 -3.27 -12.11 -17.24
CA PRO A 412 -3.97 -11.15 -16.42
C PRO A 412 -4.91 -11.85 -15.44
N PHE A 413 -5.04 -11.30 -14.23
CA PHE A 413 -5.93 -11.85 -13.21
C PHE A 413 -7.35 -11.25 -13.23
N ALA A 414 -7.56 -10.19 -14.01
CA ALA A 414 -8.87 -9.60 -14.30
C ALA A 414 -9.13 -9.54 -15.79
N ARG A 415 -10.39 -9.39 -16.19
CA ARG A 415 -10.75 -9.23 -17.61
C ARG A 415 -10.11 -7.97 -18.17
N GLN A 416 -9.62 -8.06 -19.41
CA GLN A 416 -8.89 -6.98 -20.07
C GLN A 416 -9.72 -6.24 -21.13
N GLU A 417 -10.81 -6.83 -21.57
CA GLU A 417 -11.66 -6.32 -22.64
C GLU A 417 -13.14 -6.46 -22.28
N LEU A 418 -13.91 -5.48 -22.70
CA LEU A 418 -15.36 -5.48 -22.64
C LEU A 418 -15.91 -5.44 -24.06
N ARG A 419 -16.72 -6.42 -24.44
CA ARG A 419 -17.33 -6.50 -25.76
C ARG A 419 -18.83 -6.29 -25.63
N ARG A 420 -19.42 -5.65 -26.65
CA ARG A 420 -20.86 -5.36 -26.69
C ARG A 420 -21.72 -6.62 -26.57
N GLU A 421 -21.30 -7.70 -27.23
CA GLU A 421 -21.99 -9.01 -27.23
C GLU A 421 -21.92 -9.73 -25.89
N ASP A 422 -20.91 -9.44 -25.06
CA ASP A 422 -20.72 -10.06 -23.76
C ASP A 422 -21.46 -9.36 -22.62
N LEU A 423 -22.07 -8.19 -22.91
CA LEU A 423 -22.75 -7.39 -21.89
C LEU A 423 -23.87 -8.20 -21.21
N PHE A 424 -23.91 -8.05 -19.90
CA PHE A 424 -24.90 -8.70 -19.05
C PHE A 424 -26.18 -7.86 -18.95
N GLY A 425 -27.29 -8.52 -18.69
CA GLY A 425 -28.57 -7.95 -18.29
C GLY A 425 -29.43 -9.03 -17.67
N LEU A 426 -30.17 -8.68 -16.65
CA LEU A 426 -31.04 -9.63 -15.93
C LEU A 426 -32.16 -10.18 -16.84
N THR A 427 -32.60 -9.35 -17.78
CA THR A 427 -33.57 -9.69 -18.83
C THR A 427 -33.05 -9.28 -20.19
N PRO A 428 -33.64 -9.77 -21.30
CA PRO A 428 -33.27 -9.29 -22.65
C PRO A 428 -33.42 -7.77 -22.82
N LEU A 429 -34.44 -7.16 -22.21
CA LEU A 429 -34.64 -5.69 -22.26
C LEU A 429 -33.59 -4.96 -21.46
N ASP A 430 -33.21 -5.49 -20.30
CA ASP A 430 -32.17 -4.94 -19.44
C ASP A 430 -30.79 -4.99 -20.16
N ARG A 431 -30.49 -6.15 -20.77
CA ARG A 431 -29.30 -6.32 -21.62
C ARG A 431 -29.28 -5.35 -22.81
N TYR A 432 -30.41 -5.16 -23.47
CA TYR A 432 -30.53 -4.19 -24.56
C TYR A 432 -30.25 -2.76 -24.09
N ALA A 433 -30.73 -2.40 -22.88
CA ALA A 433 -30.43 -1.09 -22.30
C ALA A 433 -28.91 -0.92 -22.04
N CYS A 434 -28.23 -1.96 -21.53
CA CYS A 434 -26.77 -1.96 -21.39
C CYS A 434 -26.05 -1.80 -22.73
N GLN A 435 -26.51 -2.51 -23.78
CA GLN A 435 -25.93 -2.42 -25.12
C GLN A 435 -26.12 -1.03 -25.72
N LYS A 436 -27.32 -0.44 -25.58
CA LYS A 436 -27.60 0.92 -26.02
C LYS A 436 -26.70 1.94 -25.33
N LYS A 437 -26.54 1.84 -23.98
CA LYS A 437 -25.64 2.70 -23.21
C LYS A 437 -24.19 2.54 -23.65
N PHE A 438 -23.75 1.32 -23.97
CA PHE A 438 -22.41 1.04 -24.48
C PHE A 438 -22.17 1.75 -25.83
N ASP A 439 -23.14 1.68 -26.77
CA ASP A 439 -23.02 2.28 -28.08
C ASP A 439 -22.99 3.83 -28.03
N GLU A 440 -23.55 4.44 -26.99
CA GLU A 440 -23.57 5.89 -26.76
C GLU A 440 -22.25 6.41 -26.19
N LEU A 441 -21.43 5.54 -25.60
CA LEU A 441 -20.18 5.88 -24.89
C LEU A 441 -18.95 5.59 -25.76
N ARG A 442 -17.82 6.13 -25.36
CA ARG A 442 -16.53 5.84 -25.97
C ARG A 442 -15.87 4.65 -25.27
N TYR A 443 -15.49 3.64 -26.05
CA TYR A 443 -14.69 2.51 -25.55
C TYR A 443 -13.79 1.96 -26.66
N GLU A 444 -12.47 2.03 -26.46
CA GLU A 444 -11.42 1.59 -27.39
C GLU A 444 -10.42 0.68 -26.67
N GLY A 445 -10.86 0.02 -25.58
CA GLY A 445 -10.02 -0.81 -24.71
C GLY A 445 -9.69 -0.15 -23.37
N MET A 446 -8.81 -0.80 -22.59
CA MET A 446 -8.51 -0.47 -21.20
C MET A 446 -8.08 1.01 -21.00
N TYR A 447 -7.23 1.53 -21.86
CA TYR A 447 -6.70 2.89 -21.76
C TYR A 447 -7.48 3.90 -22.63
N THR A 448 -8.78 3.71 -22.76
CA THR A 448 -9.65 4.74 -23.37
C THR A 448 -9.70 5.96 -22.46
N PRO A 449 -9.15 7.13 -22.85
CA PRO A 449 -9.13 8.29 -21.98
C PRO A 449 -10.54 8.79 -21.66
N PRO A 450 -10.76 9.44 -20.50
CA PRO A 450 -11.97 10.20 -20.23
C PRO A 450 -12.30 11.15 -21.38
N SER A 451 -13.58 11.33 -21.69
CA SER A 451 -14.04 12.15 -22.82
C SER A 451 -15.24 13.03 -22.46
N ILE A 452 -15.50 14.05 -23.29
CA ILE A 452 -16.70 14.91 -23.15
C ILE A 452 -17.97 14.09 -23.44
N ARG A 453 -17.89 13.13 -24.34
CA ARG A 453 -18.99 12.20 -24.65
C ARG A 453 -19.28 11.25 -23.49
N GLY A 454 -18.28 10.94 -22.68
CA GLY A 454 -18.26 9.90 -21.66
C GLY A 454 -17.57 8.64 -22.17
N SER A 455 -16.63 8.12 -21.38
CA SER A 455 -15.86 6.92 -21.69
C SER A 455 -16.16 5.81 -20.70
N ILE A 456 -16.19 4.57 -21.19
CA ILE A 456 -16.22 3.39 -20.33
C ILE A 456 -14.78 3.09 -19.89
N LEU A 457 -14.55 3.05 -18.59
CA LEU A 457 -13.29 2.62 -17.99
C LEU A 457 -13.44 1.17 -17.49
N PHE A 458 -12.66 0.26 -18.08
CA PHE A 458 -12.69 -1.17 -17.74
C PHE A 458 -11.30 -1.81 -17.84
N PRO A 459 -10.77 -2.44 -16.75
CA PRO A 459 -11.32 -2.37 -15.39
C PRO A 459 -11.52 -0.93 -14.90
N SER A 460 -12.41 -0.74 -13.95
CA SER A 460 -12.78 0.62 -13.48
C SER A 460 -11.67 1.28 -12.65
N ALA A 461 -11.85 2.53 -12.25
CA ALA A 461 -11.01 3.20 -11.26
C ALA A 461 -11.01 2.50 -9.88
N LEU A 462 -12.05 1.71 -9.59
CA LEU A 462 -12.06 0.80 -8.43
C LEU A 462 -11.10 -0.38 -8.61
N GLY A 463 -10.74 -0.68 -9.87
CA GLY A 463 -9.68 -1.57 -10.29
C GLY A 463 -10.07 -3.03 -10.43
N GLY A 464 -9.29 -3.75 -11.25
CA GLY A 464 -9.25 -5.21 -11.27
C GLY A 464 -8.68 -5.73 -9.95
N GLY A 465 -7.52 -5.21 -9.50
CA GLY A 465 -7.00 -5.38 -8.15
C GLY A 465 -7.09 -4.10 -7.33
N ASN A 466 -7.13 -4.20 -6.00
CA ASN A 466 -7.17 -3.05 -5.11
C ASN A 466 -6.34 -3.29 -3.84
N TRP A 467 -6.38 -2.35 -2.87
CA TRP A 467 -5.56 -2.30 -1.65
C TRP A 467 -5.49 -3.59 -0.81
N GLY A 468 -6.43 -4.50 -0.96
CA GLY A 468 -6.39 -5.81 -0.28
C GLY A 468 -5.16 -6.65 -0.62
N GLY A 469 -4.47 -6.32 -1.72
CA GLY A 469 -3.22 -6.97 -2.09
C GLY A 469 -3.40 -8.39 -2.63
N ALA A 470 -2.33 -9.17 -2.56
CA ALA A 470 -2.25 -10.57 -2.96
C ALA A 470 -1.58 -11.40 -1.87
N ALA A 471 -1.86 -12.70 -1.85
CA ALA A 471 -1.26 -13.64 -0.91
C ALA A 471 -0.41 -14.67 -1.67
N TYR A 472 0.79 -14.96 -1.16
CA TYR A 472 1.71 -15.93 -1.78
C TYR A 472 1.79 -17.22 -0.98
N ASP A 473 1.58 -18.35 -1.63
CA ASP A 473 1.81 -19.67 -1.06
C ASP A 473 3.19 -20.20 -1.49
N PRO A 474 4.18 -20.24 -0.58
CA PRO A 474 5.52 -20.72 -0.90
C PRO A 474 5.58 -22.23 -1.21
N ALA A 475 4.61 -23.02 -0.72
CA ALA A 475 4.59 -24.45 -0.95
C ALA A 475 4.25 -24.77 -2.41
N SER A 476 3.26 -24.10 -2.97
CA SER A 476 2.81 -24.29 -4.37
C SER A 476 3.41 -23.31 -5.36
N ASN A 477 4.12 -22.26 -4.93
CA ASN A 477 4.61 -21.12 -5.74
C ASN A 477 3.47 -20.35 -6.42
N LEU A 478 2.31 -20.27 -5.75
CA LEU A 478 1.13 -19.59 -6.27
C LEU A 478 0.94 -18.22 -5.64
N LEU A 479 0.60 -17.23 -6.46
CA LEU A 479 0.10 -15.94 -6.00
C LEU A 479 -1.42 -15.91 -6.15
N LEU A 480 -2.13 -15.70 -5.03
CA LEU A 480 -3.58 -15.62 -4.97
C LEU A 480 -4.02 -14.15 -5.02
N VAL A 481 -4.77 -13.77 -6.03
CA VAL A 481 -5.21 -12.38 -6.25
C VAL A 481 -6.73 -12.31 -6.37
N LYS A 482 -7.34 -11.45 -5.56
CA LYS A 482 -8.75 -11.10 -5.73
C LYS A 482 -8.87 -10.07 -6.85
N ALA A 483 -9.86 -10.24 -7.73
CA ALA A 483 -10.15 -9.27 -8.79
C ALA A 483 -11.63 -8.90 -8.86
N GLU A 484 -11.87 -7.68 -9.36
CA GLU A 484 -13.20 -7.15 -9.70
C GLU A 484 -13.28 -6.86 -11.20
N ASN A 485 -14.40 -7.26 -11.82
CA ASN A 485 -14.67 -7.08 -13.25
C ASN A 485 -15.85 -6.10 -13.44
N LEU A 486 -15.76 -4.92 -12.83
CA LEU A 486 -16.73 -3.85 -12.93
C LEU A 486 -16.21 -2.75 -13.83
N ALA A 487 -17.12 -2.01 -14.47
CA ALA A 487 -16.82 -0.83 -15.27
C ALA A 487 -17.44 0.42 -14.66
N THR A 488 -16.80 1.56 -14.90
CA THR A 488 -17.35 2.89 -14.61
C THR A 488 -17.47 3.69 -15.90
N VAL A 489 -18.39 4.65 -15.92
CA VAL A 489 -18.48 5.68 -16.97
C VAL A 489 -17.87 6.95 -16.39
N ILE A 490 -16.92 7.51 -17.10
CA ILE A 490 -16.24 8.76 -16.73
C ILE A 490 -16.47 9.79 -17.82
N LYS A 491 -17.02 10.94 -17.43
CA LYS A 491 -17.31 12.07 -18.32
C LYS A 491 -16.58 13.32 -17.84
N VAL A 492 -15.86 13.96 -18.73
CA VAL A 492 -15.22 15.26 -18.48
C VAL A 492 -16.17 16.36 -18.94
N VAL A 493 -16.51 17.29 -18.04
CA VAL A 493 -17.48 18.35 -18.26
C VAL A 493 -16.81 19.70 -18.06
N ALA A 494 -16.90 20.60 -19.05
CA ALA A 494 -16.38 21.95 -18.96
C ALA A 494 -17.11 22.73 -17.84
N LYS A 495 -16.34 23.43 -17.01
CA LYS A 495 -16.89 24.33 -15.99
C LYS A 495 -17.43 25.59 -16.61
N LYS A 496 -18.55 26.11 -16.07
CA LYS A 496 -19.18 27.33 -16.56
C LYS A 496 -18.61 28.58 -15.91
N ASP A 497 -18.17 28.47 -14.65
CA ASP A 497 -17.54 29.56 -13.88
C ASP A 497 -16.64 28.99 -12.74
N ALA A 498 -15.85 29.88 -12.14
CA ALA A 498 -14.95 29.52 -11.05
C ALA A 498 -15.65 29.02 -9.75
N ARG A 499 -16.95 29.24 -9.59
CA ARG A 499 -17.71 28.79 -8.40
C ARG A 499 -17.98 27.29 -8.46
N GLU A 500 -17.99 26.69 -9.65
CA GLU A 500 -18.10 25.24 -9.81
C GLU A 500 -16.90 24.48 -9.24
N ASP A 501 -15.74 25.13 -9.08
CA ASP A 501 -14.57 24.53 -8.46
C ASP A 501 -14.77 24.23 -6.97
N GLN A 502 -15.60 25.02 -6.30
CA GLN A 502 -15.85 24.91 -4.86
C GLN A 502 -17.12 24.11 -4.54
N ALA A 503 -17.91 23.76 -5.54
CA ALA A 503 -19.12 22.97 -5.31
C ALA A 503 -18.74 21.54 -4.87
N PRO A 504 -19.35 21.03 -3.80
CA PRO A 504 -19.12 19.64 -3.41
C PRO A 504 -19.62 18.71 -4.53
N PRO A 505 -18.94 17.55 -4.73
CA PRO A 505 -19.40 16.55 -5.67
C PRO A 505 -20.84 16.11 -5.39
N LYS A 506 -21.62 15.89 -6.44
CA LYS A 506 -23.02 15.45 -6.31
C LYS A 506 -23.14 14.03 -5.78
N ASP A 507 -22.12 13.22 -6.05
CA ASP A 507 -22.03 11.82 -5.64
C ASP A 507 -20.57 11.42 -5.37
N TYR A 508 -20.36 10.19 -4.94
CA TYR A 508 -19.03 9.66 -4.56
C TYR A 508 -18.03 9.62 -5.73
N LEU A 509 -18.50 9.44 -6.97
CA LEU A 509 -17.62 9.30 -8.13
C LEU A 509 -17.35 10.63 -8.84
N THR A 510 -18.08 11.71 -8.52
CA THR A 510 -17.87 13.03 -9.11
C THR A 510 -16.72 13.77 -8.45
N ARG A 511 -15.85 14.42 -9.25
CA ARG A 511 -14.68 15.18 -8.79
C ARG A 511 -14.68 16.58 -9.39
N SER A 512 -14.37 17.58 -8.56
CA SER A 512 -14.33 19.00 -9.00
C SER A 512 -13.14 19.34 -9.89
N LEU A 513 -12.03 18.60 -9.80
CA LEU A 513 -10.76 18.87 -10.51
C LEU A 513 -10.34 20.35 -10.38
N VAL A 514 -10.16 20.79 -9.12
CA VAL A 514 -9.87 22.18 -8.77
C VAL A 514 -8.61 22.68 -9.50
N GLY A 515 -8.66 23.91 -10.03
CA GLY A 515 -7.55 24.49 -10.79
C GLY A 515 -7.46 24.03 -12.24
N THR A 516 -8.45 23.24 -12.73
CA THR A 516 -8.56 22.86 -14.14
C THR A 516 -9.83 23.43 -14.78
N PRO A 517 -9.93 23.54 -16.12
CA PRO A 517 -11.14 24.00 -16.78
C PRO A 517 -12.29 22.98 -16.80
N TYR A 518 -12.10 21.82 -16.17
CA TYR A 518 -13.04 20.71 -16.21
C TYR A 518 -13.40 20.22 -14.81
N ARG A 519 -14.55 19.55 -14.71
CA ARG A 519 -14.88 18.61 -13.61
C ARG A 519 -15.08 17.21 -14.19
N MET A 520 -15.01 16.20 -13.38
CA MET A 520 -15.31 14.82 -13.75
C MET A 520 -16.63 14.39 -13.12
N GLU A 521 -17.52 13.83 -13.94
CA GLU A 521 -18.73 13.14 -13.51
C GLU A 521 -18.54 11.65 -13.75
N GLY A 522 -18.73 10.84 -12.68
CA GLY A 522 -18.54 9.39 -12.70
C GLY A 522 -19.80 8.65 -12.28
N GLU A 523 -20.06 7.51 -12.89
CA GLU A 523 -21.10 6.58 -12.47
C GLU A 523 -20.66 5.13 -12.72
N LEU A 524 -21.30 4.17 -12.04
CA LEU A 524 -21.14 2.77 -12.39
C LEU A 524 -21.79 2.46 -13.73
N PHE A 525 -21.15 1.63 -14.55
CA PHE A 525 -21.74 1.15 -15.80
C PHE A 525 -22.81 0.10 -15.51
N GLN A 526 -24.03 0.56 -15.28
CA GLN A 526 -25.19 -0.24 -14.84
C GLN A 526 -26.38 -0.05 -15.78
N SER A 527 -27.25 -1.06 -15.76
CA SER A 527 -28.58 -1.00 -16.35
C SER A 527 -29.54 -0.11 -15.56
N PRO A 528 -30.72 0.21 -16.11
CA PRO A 528 -31.77 0.92 -15.35
C PRO A 528 -32.24 0.21 -14.07
N LEU A 529 -31.99 -1.09 -13.95
CA LEU A 529 -32.29 -1.87 -12.74
C LEU A 529 -31.18 -1.80 -11.68
N GLY A 530 -30.11 -1.03 -11.93
CA GLY A 530 -28.95 -0.94 -11.03
C GLY A 530 -28.03 -2.17 -11.06
N ILE A 531 -28.16 -3.01 -12.09
CA ILE A 531 -27.33 -4.22 -12.24
C ILE A 531 -26.10 -3.88 -13.11
N PRO A 532 -24.90 -4.33 -12.75
CA PRO A 532 -23.71 -4.10 -13.58
C PRO A 532 -23.89 -4.65 -15.00
N CYS A 533 -23.60 -3.84 -16.00
CA CYS A 533 -23.66 -4.24 -17.42
C CYS A 533 -22.48 -5.13 -17.84
N THR A 534 -21.44 -5.22 -17.03
CA THR A 534 -20.28 -6.09 -17.31
C THR A 534 -20.65 -7.56 -17.16
N PRO A 535 -20.04 -8.46 -17.96
CA PRO A 535 -20.32 -9.89 -17.85
C PRO A 535 -19.87 -10.48 -16.51
N THR A 536 -20.61 -11.47 -16.03
CA THR A 536 -20.26 -12.26 -14.84
C THR A 536 -19.07 -13.20 -15.14
N PRO A 537 -18.29 -13.61 -14.12
CA PRO A 537 -18.37 -13.22 -12.72
C PRO A 537 -17.82 -11.82 -12.48
N TRP A 538 -18.48 -11.03 -11.64
CA TRP A 538 -18.04 -9.68 -11.28
C TRP A 538 -16.87 -9.66 -10.30
N GLY A 539 -16.69 -10.74 -9.54
CA GLY A 539 -15.56 -10.94 -8.65
C GLY A 539 -14.93 -12.30 -8.87
N THR A 540 -13.61 -12.37 -8.86
CA THR A 540 -12.84 -13.62 -8.99
C THR A 540 -11.73 -13.70 -7.95
N LEU A 541 -11.35 -14.92 -7.61
CA LEU A 541 -10.10 -15.24 -6.93
C LEU A 541 -9.25 -16.05 -7.91
N THR A 542 -8.14 -15.49 -8.32
CA THR A 542 -7.24 -16.08 -9.32
C THR A 542 -5.96 -16.56 -8.64
N ALA A 543 -5.53 -17.78 -8.96
CA ALA A 543 -4.22 -18.31 -8.58
C ALA A 543 -3.29 -18.21 -9.80
N LEU A 544 -2.19 -17.48 -9.65
CA LEU A 544 -1.15 -17.31 -10.66
C LEU A 544 0.05 -18.19 -10.28
N ASP A 545 0.49 -19.03 -11.19
CA ASP A 545 1.74 -19.82 -11.09
C ASP A 545 2.92 -18.92 -11.51
N LEU A 546 3.93 -18.76 -10.62
CA LEU A 546 4.99 -17.77 -10.76
C LEU A 546 6.27 -18.32 -11.39
#